data_4af40f637edf19fafba06cb4774ede51
#
_entry.id   4af40f637edf19fafba06cb4774ede51
#
_cell.length_a   1.000
_cell.length_b   1.000
_cell.length_c   1.000
_cell.angle_alpha   90.00
_cell.angle_beta   90.00
_cell.angle_gamma   90.00
#
_symmetry.space_group_name_H-M   'P 1'
#
loop_
_entity.id
_entity.type
_entity.pdbx_description
1 polymer ?
#
loop_
_entity_poly.entity_id
_entity_poly.type
_entity_poly.pdbx_seq_one_letter_code
_entity_poly.pdbx_strand_id
1 'polypeptide(L)'
;MFDRTQSTIANVDPEIWSAIERENRRQEEHIELIASENYASPAVMAAQGTQLTNKYAEGYPGKRYYGGCEHVDVVEQLAIDRLKQLFGAEHANVQPNSGSQANQGVFFGLLQPGDTIMGMSLAEGGHLTHGMPLNMSGKWFKVVSYGLDANEVIDYAQMERLAHEHKPRLIIAGASAYSLRIDFERFAQVAKAVGAYFMVDMAHYAGLIAAGVYPNPVPYADVVTSTTHKSLRGPRGGVILMKDHVAKAINSAIFPGIQGGPLMHVIAAKAVAFKEALSPEFKAYQQQVVKNAAVMAETLGSRGLRIVSGRTESHVMLVDLRPKGLTGKEAEAVLGQAHITCNKNGIPNDPQKPMITSGIRLGSPAMTTRGFKEEQARATANLVADVLDRPHDEANIAAVREKVAVLTRNFPVYG
;
A
#
# COMPACT_ATOMS: atom_id res chain seq x y z
N MET A 1 -8.31 -35.47 18.81
CA MET A 1 -8.45 -35.25 17.36
C MET A 1 -9.43 -34.12 17.16
N PHE A 2 -9.11 -33.15 16.29
CA PHE A 2 -10.03 -32.03 16.02
C PHE A 2 -11.14 -32.46 15.06
N ASP A 3 -12.39 -32.23 15.46
CA ASP A 3 -13.55 -32.40 14.57
C ASP A 3 -13.76 -31.09 13.80
N ARG A 4 -13.52 -31.11 12.48
CA ARG A 4 -13.62 -29.93 11.61
C ARG A 4 -15.03 -29.33 11.54
N THR A 5 -16.07 -30.14 11.78
CA THR A 5 -17.46 -29.70 11.72
C THR A 5 -17.89 -28.98 12.99
N GLN A 6 -17.25 -29.30 14.11
CA GLN A 6 -17.53 -28.72 15.42
C GLN A 6 -16.53 -27.63 15.84
N SER A 7 -15.30 -27.69 15.30
CA SER A 7 -14.24 -26.74 15.62
C SER A 7 -14.28 -25.51 14.70
N THR A 8 -15.47 -24.93 14.52
CA THR A 8 -15.64 -23.66 13.82
C THR A 8 -15.35 -22.49 14.76
N ILE A 9 -15.02 -21.32 14.23
CA ILE A 9 -14.77 -20.12 15.06
C ILE A 9 -16.00 -19.81 15.90
N ALA A 10 -17.19 -19.89 15.31
CA ALA A 10 -18.45 -19.61 16.00
C ALA A 10 -18.68 -20.53 17.22
N ASN A 11 -18.27 -21.80 17.15
CA ASN A 11 -18.42 -22.76 18.25
C ASN A 11 -17.33 -22.62 19.29
N VAL A 12 -16.08 -22.29 18.88
CA VAL A 12 -14.91 -22.25 19.78
C VAL A 12 -14.82 -20.89 20.47
N ASP A 13 -15.09 -19.81 19.74
CA ASP A 13 -15.00 -18.44 20.26
C ASP A 13 -16.10 -17.56 19.64
N PRO A 14 -17.29 -17.57 20.20
CA PRO A 14 -18.42 -16.78 19.69
C PRO A 14 -18.19 -15.25 19.80
N GLU A 15 -17.34 -14.78 20.72
CA GLU A 15 -17.02 -13.36 20.86
C GLU A 15 -16.19 -12.88 19.67
N ILE A 16 -15.14 -13.62 19.30
CA ILE A 16 -14.35 -13.36 18.10
C ILE A 16 -15.21 -13.50 16.84
N TRP A 17 -16.04 -14.54 16.76
CA TRP A 17 -16.96 -14.70 15.62
C TRP A 17 -17.88 -13.50 15.45
N SER A 18 -18.48 -13.02 16.54
CA SER A 18 -19.33 -11.84 16.53
C SER A 18 -18.60 -10.57 16.06
N ALA A 19 -17.31 -10.41 16.41
CA ALA A 19 -16.50 -9.30 15.94
C ALA A 19 -16.22 -9.39 14.43
N ILE A 20 -15.91 -10.60 13.95
CA ILE A 20 -15.69 -10.87 12.51
C ILE A 20 -16.95 -10.54 11.71
N GLU A 21 -18.13 -11.00 12.17
CA GLU A 21 -19.40 -10.73 11.49
C GLU A 21 -19.74 -9.24 11.44
N ARG A 22 -19.43 -8.48 12.50
CA ARG A 22 -19.61 -7.02 12.48
C ARG A 22 -18.67 -6.34 11.47
N GLU A 23 -17.43 -6.80 11.37
CA GLU A 23 -16.47 -6.26 10.40
C GLU A 23 -16.86 -6.65 8.95
N ASN A 24 -17.31 -7.89 8.73
CA ASN A 24 -17.83 -8.32 7.43
C ASN A 24 -18.98 -7.39 6.99
N ARG A 25 -19.92 -7.10 7.89
CA ARG A 25 -21.02 -6.19 7.63
C ARG A 25 -20.54 -4.78 7.34
N ARG A 26 -19.60 -4.26 8.11
CA ARG A 26 -19.03 -2.93 7.88
C ARG A 26 -18.42 -2.83 6.48
N GLN A 27 -17.64 -3.83 6.06
CA GLN A 27 -17.02 -3.86 4.73
C GLN A 27 -18.06 -3.89 3.60
N GLU A 28 -19.18 -4.58 3.78
CA GLU A 28 -20.27 -4.59 2.81
C GLU A 28 -21.06 -3.27 2.77
N GLU A 29 -21.33 -2.65 3.92
CA GLU A 29 -22.18 -1.48 4.06
C GLU A 29 -21.46 -0.15 3.78
N HIS A 30 -20.13 -0.10 3.89
CA HIS A 30 -19.36 1.12 3.70
C HIS A 30 -18.73 1.20 2.30
N ILE A 31 -18.54 2.43 1.80
CA ILE A 31 -17.64 2.69 0.68
C ILE A 31 -16.26 2.92 1.24
N GLU A 32 -15.32 2.00 0.94
CA GLU A 32 -13.94 2.07 1.39
C GLU A 32 -13.10 2.92 0.43
N LEU A 33 -12.56 4.05 0.94
CA LEU A 33 -11.71 4.98 0.20
C LEU A 33 -10.32 5.14 0.81
N ILE A 34 -9.94 4.33 1.82
CA ILE A 34 -8.56 4.32 2.29
C ILE A 34 -7.66 3.77 1.17
N ALA A 35 -6.76 4.61 0.64
CA ALA A 35 -5.96 4.29 -0.54
C ALA A 35 -5.04 3.07 -0.38
N SER A 36 -4.76 2.66 0.86
CA SER A 36 -3.94 1.50 1.21
C SER A 36 -4.74 0.24 1.54
N GLU A 37 -6.06 0.26 1.36
CA GLU A 37 -6.93 -0.89 1.58
C GLU A 37 -7.49 -1.46 0.29
N ASN A 38 -7.82 -2.75 0.34
CA ASN A 38 -8.44 -3.48 -0.75
C ASN A 38 -9.11 -4.75 -0.21
N TYR A 39 -9.93 -5.39 -1.03
CA TYR A 39 -10.59 -6.65 -0.70
C TYR A 39 -9.85 -7.80 -1.38
N ALA A 40 -9.31 -8.73 -0.57
CA ALA A 40 -8.68 -9.95 -1.07
C ALA A 40 -9.74 -10.91 -1.61
N SER A 41 -9.40 -11.68 -2.64
CA SER A 41 -10.33 -12.70 -3.17
C SER A 41 -10.59 -13.81 -2.15
N PRO A 42 -11.74 -14.53 -2.26
CA PRO A 42 -12.01 -15.72 -1.45
C PRO A 42 -10.89 -16.76 -1.52
N ALA A 43 -10.25 -16.93 -2.69
CA ALA A 43 -9.12 -17.86 -2.86
C ALA A 43 -7.89 -17.43 -2.07
N VAL A 44 -7.58 -16.14 -2.03
CA VAL A 44 -6.49 -15.58 -1.22
C VAL A 44 -6.76 -15.78 0.27
N MET A 45 -7.99 -15.52 0.74
CA MET A 45 -8.38 -15.74 2.14
C MET A 45 -8.36 -17.23 2.51
N ALA A 46 -8.87 -18.10 1.65
CA ALA A 46 -8.85 -19.54 1.88
C ALA A 46 -7.43 -20.11 2.00
N ALA A 47 -6.48 -19.61 1.20
CA ALA A 47 -5.09 -20.02 1.27
C ALA A 47 -4.46 -19.73 2.64
N GLN A 48 -4.84 -18.62 3.28
CA GLN A 48 -4.36 -18.26 4.63
C GLN A 48 -4.90 -19.18 5.73
N GLY A 49 -6.09 -19.76 5.55
CA GLY A 49 -6.72 -20.71 6.48
C GLY A 49 -6.27 -22.16 6.30
N THR A 50 -5.22 -22.44 5.54
CA THR A 50 -4.76 -23.80 5.25
C THR A 50 -3.85 -24.39 6.33
N GLN A 51 -3.64 -25.71 6.28
CA GLN A 51 -2.73 -26.46 7.16
C GLN A 51 -1.25 -26.08 6.97
N LEU A 52 -0.91 -25.26 5.98
CA LEU A 52 0.45 -24.74 5.80
C LEU A 52 0.93 -23.90 6.99
N THR A 53 0.00 -23.38 7.80
CA THR A 53 0.31 -22.70 9.06
C THR A 53 1.06 -23.59 10.08
N ASN A 54 0.93 -24.92 9.97
CA ASN A 54 1.56 -25.86 10.90
C ASN A 54 3.03 -26.15 10.56
N LYS A 55 3.51 -25.76 9.33
CA LYS A 55 4.83 -26.17 8.85
C LYS A 55 5.91 -25.17 9.20
N TYR A 56 6.93 -25.63 9.91
CA TYR A 56 8.15 -24.88 10.17
C TYR A 56 9.14 -25.03 9.01
N ALA A 57 9.50 -23.94 8.33
CA ALA A 57 10.24 -23.97 7.08
C ALA A 57 11.38 -22.93 7.03
N GLU A 58 12.19 -22.82 8.09
CA GLU A 58 13.37 -21.94 8.10
C GLU A 58 14.33 -22.24 6.95
N GLY A 59 14.90 -21.21 6.39
CA GLY A 59 15.71 -21.26 5.17
C GLY A 59 14.90 -20.90 3.92
N TYR A 60 15.32 -21.42 2.79
CA TYR A 60 14.75 -21.14 1.46
C TYR A 60 14.46 -22.43 0.71
N PRO A 61 13.67 -22.43 -0.38
CA PRO A 61 13.38 -23.62 -1.18
C PRO A 61 14.65 -24.41 -1.54
N GLY A 62 14.66 -25.71 -1.27
CA GLY A 62 15.79 -26.60 -1.48
C GLY A 62 16.96 -26.44 -0.46
N LYS A 63 16.87 -25.49 0.46
CA LYS A 63 17.89 -25.20 1.50
C LYS A 63 17.22 -24.94 2.85
N ARG A 64 16.40 -25.87 3.32
CA ARG A 64 15.69 -25.76 4.61
C ARG A 64 16.52 -26.37 5.75
N TYR A 65 16.25 -25.86 6.94
CA TYR A 65 16.83 -26.38 8.19
C TYR A 65 16.02 -27.53 8.79
N TYR A 66 14.80 -27.79 8.26
CA TYR A 66 13.87 -28.80 8.75
C TYR A 66 13.46 -29.75 7.63
N GLY A 67 13.15 -31.01 7.98
CA GLY A 67 12.61 -32.01 7.06
C GLY A 67 11.13 -31.76 6.74
N GLY A 68 10.61 -32.47 5.72
CA GLY A 68 9.19 -32.41 5.32
C GLY A 68 8.80 -31.11 4.63
N CYS A 69 9.74 -30.46 3.91
CA CYS A 69 9.51 -29.17 3.26
C CYS A 69 9.24 -29.28 1.74
N GLU A 70 9.19 -30.48 1.18
CA GLU A 70 9.04 -30.73 -0.25
C GLU A 70 7.82 -30.01 -0.86
N HIS A 71 6.70 -29.93 -0.14
CA HIS A 71 5.48 -29.28 -0.63
C HIS A 71 5.48 -27.77 -0.40
N VAL A 72 6.00 -27.30 0.74
CA VAL A 72 6.10 -25.87 1.00
C VAL A 72 7.16 -25.19 0.14
N ASP A 73 8.18 -25.94 -0.30
CA ASP A 73 9.16 -25.48 -1.28
C ASP A 73 8.48 -25.16 -2.63
N VAL A 74 7.56 -25.99 -3.07
CA VAL A 74 6.75 -25.73 -4.28
C VAL A 74 5.93 -24.44 -4.11
N VAL A 75 5.31 -24.26 -2.95
CA VAL A 75 4.49 -23.06 -2.67
C VAL A 75 5.33 -21.78 -2.70
N GLU A 76 6.47 -21.77 -2.02
CA GLU A 76 7.34 -20.59 -2.00
C GLU A 76 7.98 -20.34 -3.35
N GLN A 77 8.42 -21.38 -4.06
CA GLN A 77 8.98 -21.23 -5.39
C GLN A 77 7.96 -20.65 -6.39
N LEU A 78 6.69 -21.11 -6.36
CA LEU A 78 5.63 -20.52 -7.17
C LEU A 78 5.39 -19.03 -6.86
N ALA A 79 5.46 -18.64 -5.58
CA ALA A 79 5.32 -17.24 -5.21
C ALA A 79 6.49 -16.40 -5.77
N ILE A 80 7.72 -16.90 -5.64
CA ILE A 80 8.94 -16.25 -6.18
C ILE A 80 8.84 -16.09 -7.70
N ASP A 81 8.53 -17.16 -8.42
CA ASP A 81 8.51 -17.18 -9.89
C ASP A 81 7.42 -16.24 -10.44
N ARG A 82 6.23 -16.29 -9.86
CA ARG A 82 5.13 -15.40 -10.24
C ARG A 82 5.44 -13.93 -9.97
N LEU A 83 6.06 -13.64 -8.82
CA LEU A 83 6.46 -12.28 -8.47
C LEU A 83 7.53 -11.75 -9.43
N LYS A 84 8.53 -12.57 -9.78
CA LYS A 84 9.54 -12.24 -10.79
C LYS A 84 8.89 -11.97 -12.15
N GLN A 85 7.95 -12.81 -12.56
CA GLN A 85 7.22 -12.66 -13.82
C GLN A 85 6.41 -11.37 -13.88
N LEU A 86 5.72 -11.00 -12.78
CA LEU A 86 4.89 -9.79 -12.70
C LEU A 86 5.67 -8.51 -12.96
N PHE A 87 6.90 -8.43 -12.47
CA PHE A 87 7.67 -7.18 -12.47
C PHE A 87 8.94 -7.22 -13.34
N GLY A 88 9.32 -8.39 -13.88
CA GLY A 88 10.54 -8.57 -14.66
C GLY A 88 11.81 -8.53 -13.79
N ALA A 89 11.76 -9.05 -12.57
CA ALA A 89 12.88 -9.01 -11.63
C ALA A 89 13.84 -10.20 -11.77
N GLU A 90 15.12 -9.97 -11.48
CA GLU A 90 16.16 -11.02 -11.46
C GLU A 90 15.96 -11.97 -10.27
N HIS A 91 15.75 -11.40 -9.07
CA HIS A 91 15.55 -12.13 -7.82
C HIS A 91 14.34 -11.59 -7.04
N ALA A 92 13.73 -12.47 -6.24
CA ALA A 92 12.63 -12.11 -5.36
C ALA A 92 12.71 -12.83 -4.03
N ASN A 93 12.30 -12.15 -2.95
CA ASN A 93 12.09 -12.72 -1.63
C ASN A 93 10.64 -12.45 -1.20
N VAL A 94 9.91 -13.53 -0.89
CA VAL A 94 8.49 -13.48 -0.53
C VAL A 94 8.22 -13.70 0.96
N GLN A 95 9.28 -13.84 1.76
CA GLN A 95 9.19 -14.13 3.19
C GLN A 95 8.86 -12.92 4.09
N PRO A 96 9.13 -11.65 3.73
CA PRO A 96 8.80 -10.52 4.63
C PRO A 96 7.35 -10.53 5.09
N ASN A 97 7.13 -10.41 6.42
CA ASN A 97 5.81 -10.44 7.03
C ASN A 97 5.03 -9.14 6.80
N SER A 98 5.71 -8.07 6.45
CA SER A 98 5.12 -6.75 6.14
C SER A 98 6.04 -5.94 5.23
N GLY A 99 5.50 -4.85 4.64
CA GLY A 99 6.33 -3.88 3.91
C GLY A 99 7.39 -3.23 4.79
N SER A 100 7.08 -2.94 6.05
CA SER A 100 8.05 -2.40 7.01
C SER A 100 9.21 -3.36 7.26
N GLN A 101 8.93 -4.67 7.38
CA GLN A 101 9.98 -5.69 7.54
C GLN A 101 10.76 -5.93 6.23
N ALA A 102 10.11 -5.78 5.07
CA ALA A 102 10.82 -5.77 3.79
C ALA A 102 11.85 -4.63 3.74
N ASN A 103 11.43 -3.41 4.09
CA ASN A 103 12.33 -2.25 4.16
C ASN A 103 13.44 -2.46 5.22
N GLN A 104 13.08 -2.98 6.40
CA GLN A 104 14.05 -3.32 7.44
C GLN A 104 15.09 -4.34 6.97
N GLY A 105 14.68 -5.35 6.22
CA GLY A 105 15.59 -6.35 5.64
C GLY A 105 16.56 -5.72 4.64
N VAL A 106 16.10 -4.78 3.83
CA VAL A 106 16.99 -4.02 2.93
C VAL A 106 18.00 -3.20 3.73
N PHE A 107 17.54 -2.47 4.73
CA PHE A 107 18.43 -1.67 5.58
C PHE A 107 19.45 -2.53 6.31
N PHE A 108 19.03 -3.64 6.90
CA PHE A 108 19.91 -4.57 7.61
C PHE A 108 20.95 -5.21 6.69
N GLY A 109 20.58 -5.49 5.44
CA GLY A 109 21.47 -6.13 4.46
C GLY A 109 22.48 -5.19 3.80
N LEU A 110 22.14 -3.90 3.64
CA LEU A 110 22.93 -2.98 2.83
C LEU A 110 23.57 -1.83 3.61
N LEU A 111 23.14 -1.58 4.84
CA LEU A 111 23.54 -0.42 5.63
C LEU A 111 24.10 -0.80 7.00
N GLN A 112 24.80 0.16 7.61
CA GLN A 112 25.21 0.10 9.00
C GLN A 112 24.50 1.21 9.81
N PRO A 113 24.23 1.00 11.12
CA PRO A 113 23.75 2.07 11.98
C PRO A 113 24.62 3.32 11.89
N GLY A 114 24.00 4.48 11.70
CA GLY A 114 24.69 5.75 11.51
C GLY A 114 24.95 6.14 10.06
N ASP A 115 24.73 5.24 9.09
CA ASP A 115 24.74 5.59 7.68
C ASP A 115 23.69 6.67 7.36
N THR A 116 23.94 7.44 6.30
CA THR A 116 22.97 8.43 5.82
C THR A 116 22.02 7.79 4.80
N ILE A 117 20.72 7.96 5.01
CA ILE A 117 19.67 7.60 4.06
C ILE A 117 18.96 8.87 3.57
N MET A 118 18.45 8.84 2.35
CA MET A 118 17.64 9.92 1.81
C MET A 118 16.28 9.37 1.36
N GLY A 119 15.19 10.01 1.79
CA GLY A 119 13.82 9.61 1.45
C GLY A 119 12.88 10.81 1.40
N MET A 120 11.67 10.58 0.90
CA MET A 120 10.64 11.61 0.88
C MET A 120 10.20 11.98 2.29
N SER A 121 10.05 13.27 2.56
CA SER A 121 9.50 13.79 3.82
C SER A 121 8.12 13.16 4.12
N LEU A 122 7.92 12.74 5.38
CA LEU A 122 6.62 12.22 5.82
C LEU A 122 5.50 13.25 5.65
N ALA A 123 5.79 14.52 5.91
CA ALA A 123 4.85 15.63 5.78
C ALA A 123 4.40 15.87 4.33
N GLU A 124 5.16 15.40 3.37
CA GLU A 124 4.92 15.60 1.93
C GLU A 124 4.56 14.29 1.19
N GLY A 125 4.27 13.24 1.94
CA GLY A 125 3.75 12.00 1.41
C GLY A 125 4.64 10.77 1.54
N GLY A 126 5.81 10.87 2.18
CA GLY A 126 6.70 9.73 2.46
C GLY A 126 6.04 8.68 3.37
N HIS A 127 6.73 7.55 3.54
CA HIS A 127 6.30 6.49 4.45
C HIS A 127 7.07 6.56 5.78
N LEU A 128 6.49 6.03 6.87
CA LEU A 128 7.13 5.97 8.19
C LEU A 128 8.53 5.38 8.15
N THR A 129 8.73 4.32 7.36
CA THR A 129 10.01 3.62 7.23
C THR A 129 11.04 4.33 6.35
N HIS A 130 10.73 5.52 5.82
CA HIS A 130 11.66 6.33 5.04
C HIS A 130 12.41 7.37 5.89
N GLY A 131 12.51 7.16 7.20
CA GLY A 131 13.30 8.00 8.10
C GLY A 131 12.50 8.79 9.15
N MET A 132 11.23 8.44 9.40
CA MET A 132 10.44 9.08 10.47
C MET A 132 11.14 8.87 11.82
N PRO A 133 11.31 9.94 12.66
CA PRO A 133 12.16 9.88 13.86
C PRO A 133 11.81 8.81 14.90
N LEU A 134 10.53 8.46 15.03
CA LEU A 134 10.08 7.39 15.94
C LEU A 134 10.20 5.99 15.33
N ASN A 135 10.36 5.89 14.01
CA ASN A 135 10.57 4.63 13.34
C ASN A 135 12.03 4.16 13.48
N MET A 136 12.25 2.87 13.36
CA MET A 136 13.60 2.28 13.36
C MET A 136 14.53 2.99 12.37
N SER A 137 14.05 3.31 11.16
CA SER A 137 14.83 4.01 10.14
C SER A 137 15.32 5.39 10.59
N GLY A 138 14.49 6.15 11.30
CA GLY A 138 14.89 7.45 11.86
C GLY A 138 15.76 7.35 13.12
N LYS A 139 15.72 6.19 13.82
CA LYS A 139 16.56 5.94 15.01
C LYS A 139 17.95 5.44 14.68
N TRP A 140 18.08 4.66 13.61
CA TRP A 140 19.33 4.00 13.26
C TRP A 140 20.19 4.79 12.27
N PHE A 141 19.55 5.64 11.44
CA PHE A 141 20.21 6.32 10.33
C PHE A 141 20.16 7.84 10.47
N LYS A 142 21.12 8.50 9.83
CA LYS A 142 21.04 9.94 9.57
C LYS A 142 20.11 10.15 8.39
N VAL A 143 19.08 10.95 8.58
CA VAL A 143 18.02 11.11 7.58
C VAL A 143 18.13 12.46 6.88
N VAL A 144 18.17 12.44 5.57
CA VAL A 144 18.03 13.60 4.68
C VAL A 144 16.71 13.46 3.95
N SER A 145 15.86 14.48 4.02
CA SER A 145 14.55 14.42 3.37
C SER A 145 14.50 15.35 2.16
N TYR A 146 14.04 14.83 1.03
CA TYR A 146 13.60 15.65 -0.11
C TYR A 146 12.08 15.87 -0.03
N GLY A 147 11.59 16.88 -0.72
CA GLY A 147 10.18 17.27 -0.66
C GLY A 147 9.58 17.55 -2.04
N LEU A 148 8.54 18.38 -2.02
CA LEU A 148 7.80 18.83 -3.18
C LEU A 148 8.17 20.29 -3.52
N ASP A 149 8.07 20.64 -4.79
CA ASP A 149 8.20 22.02 -5.26
C ASP A 149 6.90 22.83 -5.04
N ALA A 150 6.90 24.07 -5.47
CA ALA A 150 5.75 24.97 -5.37
C ALA A 150 4.50 24.49 -6.14
N ASN A 151 4.67 23.58 -7.09
CA ASN A 151 3.59 22.94 -7.86
C ASN A 151 3.15 21.62 -7.26
N GLU A 152 3.65 21.28 -6.04
CA GLU A 152 3.37 20.03 -5.33
C GLU A 152 3.82 18.77 -6.11
N VAL A 153 4.87 18.90 -6.91
CA VAL A 153 5.57 17.83 -7.62
C VAL A 153 6.89 17.55 -6.90
N ILE A 154 7.37 16.30 -6.93
CA ILE A 154 8.69 15.97 -6.34
C ILE A 154 9.74 16.96 -6.85
N ASP A 155 10.41 17.65 -5.92
CA ASP A 155 11.50 18.57 -6.26
C ASP A 155 12.77 17.77 -6.57
N TYR A 156 12.86 17.33 -7.82
CA TYR A 156 14.01 16.56 -8.30
C TYR A 156 15.32 17.37 -8.26
N ALA A 157 15.27 18.70 -8.39
CA ALA A 157 16.46 19.53 -8.29
C ALA A 157 16.96 19.59 -6.82
N GLN A 158 16.06 19.73 -5.87
CA GLN A 158 16.37 19.65 -4.44
C GLN A 158 16.96 18.27 -4.11
N MET A 159 16.31 17.20 -4.58
CA MET A 159 16.75 15.82 -4.33
C MET A 159 18.18 15.59 -4.83
N GLU A 160 18.48 16.01 -6.06
CA GLU A 160 19.82 15.90 -6.64
C GLU A 160 20.87 16.72 -5.86
N ARG A 161 20.56 17.98 -5.53
CA ARG A 161 21.43 18.84 -4.72
C ARG A 161 21.74 18.21 -3.35
N LEU A 162 20.71 17.75 -2.64
CA LEU A 162 20.87 17.10 -1.33
C LEU A 162 21.66 15.78 -1.41
N ALA A 163 21.48 15.01 -2.48
CA ALA A 163 22.25 13.78 -2.71
C ALA A 163 23.75 14.09 -2.87
N HIS A 164 24.11 15.10 -3.65
CA HIS A 164 25.51 15.52 -3.84
C HIS A 164 26.12 16.09 -2.55
N GLU A 165 25.35 16.86 -1.77
CA GLU A 165 25.77 17.48 -0.52
C GLU A 165 26.02 16.44 0.59
N HIS A 166 25.07 15.53 0.79
CA HIS A 166 25.07 14.61 1.93
C HIS A 166 25.59 13.20 1.61
N LYS A 167 25.75 12.86 0.32
CA LYS A 167 26.25 11.56 -0.17
C LYS A 167 25.63 10.38 0.58
N PRO A 168 24.29 10.24 0.55
CA PRO A 168 23.61 9.17 1.26
C PRO A 168 24.11 7.79 0.78
N ARG A 169 24.10 6.82 1.67
CA ARG A 169 24.42 5.43 1.33
C ARG A 169 23.27 4.75 0.59
N LEU A 170 22.01 5.23 0.83
CA LEU A 170 20.80 4.73 0.20
C LEU A 170 19.88 5.91 -0.12
N ILE A 171 19.33 5.91 -1.33
CA ILE A 171 18.26 6.82 -1.76
C ILE A 171 16.98 6.00 -1.92
N ILE A 172 15.89 6.47 -1.30
CA ILE A 172 14.58 5.81 -1.31
C ILE A 172 13.61 6.66 -2.11
N ALA A 173 13.04 6.10 -3.17
CA ALA A 173 11.88 6.64 -3.86
C ALA A 173 10.62 5.84 -3.50
N GLY A 174 9.46 6.47 -3.62
CA GLY A 174 8.17 5.90 -3.26
C GLY A 174 7.46 6.74 -2.22
N ALA A 175 6.14 6.65 -2.20
CA ALA A 175 5.31 7.48 -1.35
C ALA A 175 4.02 6.77 -0.92
N SER A 176 3.46 7.22 0.20
CA SER A 176 2.16 6.77 0.71
C SER A 176 1.01 7.69 0.31
N ALA A 177 1.32 8.94 -0.06
CA ALA A 177 0.33 9.97 -0.29
C ALA A 177 0.75 10.95 -1.42
N TYR A 178 1.34 10.43 -2.48
CA TYR A 178 1.71 11.19 -3.67
C TYR A 178 0.91 10.70 -4.88
N SER A 179 0.22 11.60 -5.55
CA SER A 179 -0.79 11.26 -6.57
C SER A 179 -0.22 11.14 -7.99
N LEU A 180 0.95 11.74 -8.27
CA LEU A 180 1.52 11.81 -9.60
C LEU A 180 2.48 10.64 -9.88
N ARG A 181 2.96 10.55 -11.11
CA ARG A 181 4.00 9.59 -11.50
C ARG A 181 5.35 10.00 -10.94
N ILE A 182 6.14 8.99 -10.56
CA ILE A 182 7.51 9.15 -10.06
C ILE A 182 8.47 8.79 -11.21
N ASP A 183 9.44 9.66 -11.46
CA ASP A 183 10.52 9.44 -12.42
C ASP A 183 11.65 8.63 -11.75
N PHE A 184 11.53 7.31 -11.80
CA PHE A 184 12.49 6.39 -11.19
C PHE A 184 13.86 6.43 -11.90
N GLU A 185 13.88 6.73 -13.21
CA GLU A 185 15.13 6.82 -13.96
C GLU A 185 15.99 7.98 -13.46
N ARG A 186 15.38 9.14 -13.19
CA ARG A 186 16.08 10.29 -12.65
C ARG A 186 16.65 10.02 -11.26
N PHE A 187 15.90 9.33 -10.39
CA PHE A 187 16.43 8.88 -9.10
C PHE A 187 17.62 7.95 -9.25
N ALA A 188 17.58 7.00 -10.19
CA ALA A 188 18.67 6.06 -10.43
C ALA A 188 19.93 6.76 -10.92
N GLN A 189 19.78 7.76 -11.82
CA GLN A 189 20.90 8.57 -12.31
C GLN A 189 21.60 9.31 -11.16
N VAL A 190 20.83 9.94 -10.26
CA VAL A 190 21.36 10.64 -9.09
C VAL A 190 22.03 9.67 -8.12
N ALA A 191 21.39 8.53 -7.79
CA ALA A 191 21.97 7.52 -6.92
C ALA A 191 23.32 7.01 -7.45
N LYS A 192 23.39 6.72 -8.75
CA LYS A 192 24.63 6.31 -9.42
C LYS A 192 25.70 7.39 -9.33
N ALA A 193 25.35 8.65 -9.54
CA ALA A 193 26.29 9.78 -9.51
C ALA A 193 26.96 9.98 -8.14
N VAL A 194 26.25 9.66 -7.05
CA VAL A 194 26.76 9.80 -5.67
C VAL A 194 27.25 8.49 -5.06
N GLY A 195 27.14 7.35 -5.79
CA GLY A 195 27.55 6.03 -5.30
C GLY A 195 26.61 5.42 -4.23
N ALA A 196 25.35 5.81 -4.25
CA ALA A 196 24.32 5.30 -3.35
C ALA A 196 23.61 4.07 -3.93
N TYR A 197 23.13 3.18 -3.06
CA TYR A 197 22.11 2.22 -3.46
C TYR A 197 20.80 2.96 -3.78
N PHE A 198 20.07 2.47 -4.79
CA PHE A 198 18.75 2.97 -5.14
C PHE A 198 17.67 1.95 -4.76
N MET A 199 16.82 2.34 -3.82
CA MET A 199 15.67 1.56 -3.35
C MET A 199 14.37 2.22 -3.77
N VAL A 200 13.41 1.42 -4.23
CA VAL A 200 12.05 1.89 -4.45
C VAL A 200 11.08 1.12 -3.57
N ASP A 201 10.34 1.83 -2.73
CA ASP A 201 9.16 1.30 -2.04
C ASP A 201 7.93 1.55 -2.92
N MET A 202 7.53 0.53 -3.70
CA MET A 202 6.40 0.62 -4.62
C MET A 202 5.07 0.20 -4.00
N ALA A 203 4.99 0.04 -2.68
CA ALA A 203 3.85 -0.58 -1.99
C ALA A 203 2.48 -0.02 -2.41
N HIS A 204 2.35 1.29 -2.58
CA HIS A 204 1.10 1.90 -3.01
C HIS A 204 0.79 1.62 -4.48
N TYR A 205 1.79 1.58 -5.32
CA TYR A 205 1.66 1.52 -6.79
C TYR A 205 1.81 0.11 -7.37
N ALA A 206 2.13 -0.90 -6.55
CA ALA A 206 2.52 -2.24 -7.01
C ALA A 206 1.50 -2.89 -7.95
N GLY A 207 0.21 -2.77 -7.69
CA GLY A 207 -0.83 -3.29 -8.58
C GLY A 207 -0.86 -2.58 -9.93
N LEU A 208 -0.69 -1.25 -9.92
CA LEU A 208 -0.66 -0.42 -11.13
C LEU A 208 0.58 -0.75 -11.98
N ILE A 209 1.73 -0.96 -11.32
CA ILE A 209 3.00 -1.34 -11.96
C ILE A 209 2.88 -2.73 -12.59
N ALA A 210 2.33 -3.71 -11.85
CA ALA A 210 2.10 -5.06 -12.34
C ALA A 210 1.21 -5.08 -13.59
N ALA A 211 0.24 -4.18 -13.67
CA ALA A 211 -0.66 -4.03 -14.81
C ALA A 211 -0.09 -3.16 -15.96
N GLY A 212 1.08 -2.57 -15.78
CA GLY A 212 1.72 -1.70 -16.78
C GLY A 212 1.04 -0.33 -16.95
N VAL A 213 0.29 0.15 -15.94
CA VAL A 213 -0.39 1.46 -15.98
C VAL A 213 0.34 2.54 -15.17
N TYR A 214 1.44 2.18 -14.53
CA TYR A 214 2.33 3.08 -13.81
C TYR A 214 3.80 2.70 -14.10
N PRO A 215 4.77 3.63 -14.05
CA PRO A 215 6.19 3.32 -14.34
C PRO A 215 6.74 2.18 -13.48
N ASN A 216 7.47 1.25 -14.11
CA ASN A 216 8.09 0.13 -13.40
C ASN A 216 9.50 0.53 -12.91
N PRO A 217 9.79 0.48 -11.59
CA PRO A 217 11.09 0.83 -11.03
C PRO A 217 12.16 -0.28 -11.18
N VAL A 218 11.75 -1.53 -11.41
CA VAL A 218 12.63 -2.71 -11.37
C VAL A 218 13.84 -2.60 -12.30
N PRO A 219 13.74 -2.06 -13.53
CA PRO A 219 14.91 -1.88 -14.38
C PRO A 219 15.97 -0.93 -13.82
N TYR A 220 15.57 0.02 -13.00
CA TYR A 220 16.42 1.12 -12.52
C TYR A 220 16.97 0.90 -11.12
N ALA A 221 16.18 0.31 -10.21
CA ALA A 221 16.53 0.18 -8.79
C ALA A 221 17.43 -1.03 -8.53
N ASP A 222 18.29 -0.94 -7.51
CA ASP A 222 19.03 -2.08 -6.98
C ASP A 222 18.09 -3.03 -6.23
N VAL A 223 17.11 -2.45 -5.53
CA VAL A 223 16.12 -3.17 -4.75
C VAL A 223 14.77 -2.45 -4.79
N VAL A 224 13.71 -3.25 -4.88
CA VAL A 224 12.32 -2.76 -4.85
C VAL A 224 11.56 -3.53 -3.78
N THR A 225 10.92 -2.82 -2.88
CA THR A 225 10.06 -3.41 -1.84
C THR A 225 8.60 -3.11 -2.11
N SER A 226 7.73 -3.98 -1.59
CA SER A 226 6.29 -3.74 -1.65
C SER A 226 5.57 -4.43 -0.50
N THR A 227 4.37 -3.92 -0.20
CA THR A 227 3.31 -4.71 0.44
C THR A 227 2.56 -5.52 -0.60
N THR A 228 1.86 -6.57 -0.16
CA THR A 228 1.05 -7.40 -1.05
C THR A 228 -0.45 -7.09 -1.00
N HIS A 229 -0.92 -6.30 -0.04
CA HIS A 229 -2.33 -6.14 0.32
C HIS A 229 -2.99 -4.81 -0.07
N LYS A 230 -2.27 -3.92 -0.79
CA LYS A 230 -2.81 -2.62 -1.25
C LYS A 230 -3.37 -2.74 -2.68
N SER A 231 -2.89 -1.95 -3.60
CA SER A 231 -3.31 -2.04 -5.01
C SER A 231 -3.06 -3.41 -5.64
N LEU A 232 -2.09 -4.19 -5.13
CA LEU A 232 -1.80 -5.55 -5.58
C LEU A 232 -2.86 -6.59 -5.15
N ARG A 233 -3.75 -6.25 -4.22
CA ARG A 233 -4.94 -7.02 -3.83
C ARG A 233 -4.65 -8.43 -3.27
N GLY A 234 -3.50 -8.63 -2.63
CA GLY A 234 -3.10 -9.88 -2.00
C GLY A 234 -3.33 -9.92 -0.48
N PRO A 235 -2.77 -10.93 0.21
CA PRO A 235 -2.80 -11.02 1.66
C PRO A 235 -1.92 -9.95 2.30
N ARG A 236 -2.10 -9.66 3.58
CA ARG A 236 -1.19 -8.81 4.32
C ARG A 236 0.20 -9.45 4.39
N GLY A 237 1.20 -8.74 3.90
CA GLY A 237 2.58 -9.20 3.82
C GLY A 237 3.46 -8.21 3.08
N GLY A 238 4.75 -8.56 2.96
CA GLY A 238 5.74 -7.82 2.19
C GLY A 238 6.50 -8.71 1.21
N VAL A 239 7.16 -8.08 0.24
CA VAL A 239 8.04 -8.72 -0.73
C VAL A 239 9.21 -7.82 -1.07
N ILE A 240 10.29 -8.42 -1.55
CA ILE A 240 11.47 -7.71 -2.05
C ILE A 240 11.82 -8.26 -3.42
N LEU A 241 12.03 -7.37 -4.39
CA LEU A 241 12.62 -7.64 -5.70
C LEU A 241 14.01 -7.03 -5.72
N MET A 242 14.98 -7.69 -6.34
CA MET A 242 16.36 -7.23 -6.24
C MET A 242 17.20 -7.68 -7.42
N LYS A 243 18.25 -6.92 -7.69
CA LYS A 243 19.31 -7.30 -8.62
C LYS A 243 20.27 -8.30 -7.97
N ASP A 244 20.99 -9.04 -8.80
CA ASP A 244 21.89 -10.13 -8.37
C ASP A 244 22.92 -9.69 -7.33
N HIS A 245 23.56 -8.54 -7.53
CA HIS A 245 24.64 -8.05 -6.68
C HIS A 245 24.25 -7.75 -5.21
N VAL A 246 22.94 -7.58 -4.90
CA VAL A 246 22.45 -7.37 -3.53
C VAL A 246 21.67 -8.57 -2.99
N ALA A 247 21.33 -9.55 -3.85
CA ALA A 247 20.41 -10.64 -3.50
C ALA A 247 20.88 -11.48 -2.31
N LYS A 248 22.17 -11.84 -2.27
CA LYS A 248 22.73 -12.64 -1.16
C LYS A 248 22.66 -11.91 0.18
N ALA A 249 23.00 -10.62 0.19
CA ALA A 249 22.98 -9.81 1.42
C ALA A 249 21.56 -9.66 1.96
N ILE A 250 20.58 -9.35 1.08
CA ILE A 250 19.20 -9.16 1.45
C ILE A 250 18.53 -10.47 1.90
N ASN A 251 18.77 -11.59 1.20
CA ASN A 251 18.24 -12.88 1.62
C ASN A 251 18.78 -13.29 3.01
N SER A 252 20.09 -13.07 3.28
CA SER A 252 20.68 -13.31 4.60
C SER A 252 20.13 -12.36 5.66
N ALA A 253 19.80 -11.13 5.29
CA ALA A 253 19.18 -10.15 6.19
C ALA A 253 17.76 -10.56 6.60
N ILE A 254 16.98 -11.11 5.68
CA ILE A 254 15.64 -11.63 5.99
C ILE A 254 15.76 -12.87 6.85
N PHE A 255 16.46 -13.92 6.38
CA PHE A 255 16.68 -15.11 7.15
C PHE A 255 18.17 -15.48 7.12
N PRO A 256 18.83 -15.65 8.27
CA PRO A 256 18.30 -15.60 9.65
C PRO A 256 18.34 -14.20 10.31
N GLY A 257 18.60 -13.12 9.55
CA GLY A 257 18.92 -11.81 10.10
C GLY A 257 17.81 -11.19 10.97
N ILE A 258 16.59 -11.04 10.44
CA ILE A 258 15.48 -10.38 11.13
C ILE A 258 14.23 -11.24 11.29
N GLN A 259 14.11 -12.36 10.57
CA GLN A 259 13.00 -13.30 10.66
C GLN A 259 13.52 -14.72 10.88
N GLY A 260 12.67 -15.59 11.46
CA GLY A 260 12.86 -17.02 11.59
C GLY A 260 11.97 -17.79 10.62
N GLY A 261 11.13 -18.73 11.14
CA GLY A 261 10.22 -19.53 10.33
C GLY A 261 9.24 -18.67 9.53
N PRO A 262 9.20 -18.82 8.20
CA PRO A 262 8.31 -18.06 7.35
C PRO A 262 6.85 -18.49 7.52
N LEU A 263 5.92 -17.57 7.27
CA LEU A 263 4.47 -17.81 7.33
C LEU A 263 4.01 -18.49 6.03
N MET A 264 4.13 -19.83 5.95
CA MET A 264 3.89 -20.56 4.71
C MET A 264 2.46 -20.44 4.19
N HIS A 265 1.46 -20.31 5.06
CA HIS A 265 0.07 -20.02 4.71
C HIS A 265 -0.11 -18.64 4.06
N VAL A 266 0.63 -17.63 4.51
CA VAL A 266 0.63 -16.30 3.89
C VAL A 266 1.38 -16.32 2.56
N ILE A 267 2.50 -17.06 2.46
CA ILE A 267 3.23 -17.21 1.18
C ILE A 267 2.35 -17.91 0.14
N ALA A 268 1.56 -18.92 0.54
CA ALA A 268 0.57 -19.53 -0.34
C ALA A 268 -0.46 -18.51 -0.84
N ALA A 269 -0.98 -17.68 0.03
CA ALA A 269 -1.90 -16.61 -0.33
C ALA A 269 -1.26 -15.57 -1.26
N LYS A 270 0.02 -15.22 -1.05
CA LYS A 270 0.80 -14.39 -1.99
C LYS A 270 0.89 -15.07 -3.37
N ALA A 271 1.20 -16.38 -3.42
CA ALA A 271 1.28 -17.13 -4.67
C ALA A 271 -0.05 -17.11 -5.44
N VAL A 272 -1.18 -17.24 -4.74
CA VAL A 272 -2.52 -17.14 -5.34
C VAL A 272 -2.75 -15.74 -5.88
N ALA A 273 -2.53 -14.70 -5.07
CA ALA A 273 -2.71 -13.31 -5.48
C ALA A 273 -1.84 -12.93 -6.69
N PHE A 274 -0.60 -13.40 -6.76
CA PHE A 274 0.28 -13.14 -7.90
C PHE A 274 -0.22 -13.87 -9.17
N LYS A 275 -0.84 -15.05 -9.02
CA LYS A 275 -1.49 -15.73 -10.16
C LYS A 275 -2.67 -14.93 -10.69
N GLU A 276 -3.51 -14.38 -9.79
CA GLU A 276 -4.59 -13.47 -10.17
C GLU A 276 -4.05 -12.21 -10.86
N ALA A 277 -2.98 -11.61 -10.31
CA ALA A 277 -2.38 -10.40 -10.85
C ALA A 277 -1.74 -10.57 -12.25
N LEU A 278 -1.40 -11.79 -12.64
CA LEU A 278 -0.92 -12.12 -13.99
C LEU A 278 -2.04 -12.19 -15.03
N SER A 279 -3.31 -12.11 -14.62
CA SER A 279 -4.45 -12.26 -15.55
C SER A 279 -4.76 -10.96 -16.31
N PRO A 280 -5.37 -11.05 -17.49
CA PRO A 280 -5.87 -9.88 -18.24
C PRO A 280 -6.94 -9.09 -17.44
N GLU A 281 -7.74 -9.79 -16.64
CA GLU A 281 -8.79 -9.19 -15.80
C GLU A 281 -8.19 -8.26 -14.75
N PHE A 282 -7.05 -8.62 -14.18
CA PHE A 282 -6.35 -7.76 -13.23
C PHE A 282 -5.82 -6.49 -13.90
N LYS A 283 -5.34 -6.59 -15.15
CA LYS A 283 -4.94 -5.42 -15.94
C LYS A 283 -6.12 -4.48 -16.18
N ALA A 284 -7.26 -5.02 -16.59
CA ALA A 284 -8.49 -4.25 -16.78
C ALA A 284 -8.96 -3.59 -15.48
N TYR A 285 -8.88 -4.32 -14.36
CA TYR A 285 -9.17 -3.80 -13.03
C TYR A 285 -8.29 -2.60 -12.67
N GLN A 286 -6.98 -2.68 -12.87
CA GLN A 286 -6.06 -1.58 -12.54
C GLN A 286 -6.26 -0.35 -13.46
N GLN A 287 -6.61 -0.56 -14.72
CA GLN A 287 -7.01 0.52 -15.62
C GLN A 287 -8.26 1.24 -15.08
N GLN A 288 -9.23 0.48 -14.57
CA GLN A 288 -10.44 1.04 -13.97
C GLN A 288 -10.12 1.78 -12.65
N VAL A 289 -9.19 1.28 -11.85
CA VAL A 289 -8.71 1.95 -10.63
C VAL A 289 -8.23 3.37 -10.93
N VAL A 290 -7.38 3.53 -11.96
CA VAL A 290 -6.86 4.86 -12.35
C VAL A 290 -7.96 5.76 -12.88
N LYS A 291 -8.88 5.23 -13.71
CA LYS A 291 -10.02 5.99 -14.23
C LYS A 291 -10.92 6.49 -13.10
N ASN A 292 -11.26 5.62 -12.16
CA ASN A 292 -12.11 5.98 -11.02
C ASN A 292 -11.46 7.08 -10.16
N ALA A 293 -10.14 6.98 -9.90
CA ALA A 293 -9.42 8.01 -9.17
C ALA A 293 -9.46 9.37 -9.90
N ALA A 294 -9.22 9.39 -11.21
CA ALA A 294 -9.26 10.60 -12.01
C ALA A 294 -10.65 11.26 -11.98
N VAL A 295 -11.72 10.47 -12.17
CA VAL A 295 -13.11 10.95 -12.11
C VAL A 295 -13.46 11.51 -10.74
N MET A 296 -13.00 10.84 -9.66
CA MET A 296 -13.23 11.36 -8.30
C MET A 296 -12.52 12.69 -8.08
N ALA A 297 -11.25 12.82 -8.48
CA ALA A 297 -10.47 14.05 -8.34
C ALA A 297 -11.12 15.22 -9.11
N GLU A 298 -11.51 14.99 -10.35
CA GLU A 298 -12.23 15.97 -11.19
C GLU A 298 -13.54 16.41 -10.55
N THR A 299 -14.36 15.44 -10.08
CA THR A 299 -15.65 15.72 -9.47
C THR A 299 -15.51 16.51 -8.17
N LEU A 300 -14.58 16.13 -7.28
CA LEU A 300 -14.31 16.86 -6.05
C LEU A 300 -13.81 18.29 -6.33
N GLY A 301 -12.95 18.45 -7.35
CA GLY A 301 -12.51 19.76 -7.81
C GLY A 301 -13.67 20.65 -8.29
N SER A 302 -14.59 20.09 -9.07
CA SER A 302 -15.79 20.81 -9.55
C SER A 302 -16.76 21.20 -8.41
N ARG A 303 -16.68 20.51 -7.27
CA ARG A 303 -17.41 20.80 -6.03
C ARG A 303 -16.68 21.80 -5.11
N GLY A 304 -15.59 22.42 -5.57
CA GLY A 304 -14.85 23.45 -4.83
C GLY A 304 -13.89 22.89 -3.79
N LEU A 305 -13.52 21.61 -3.85
CA LEU A 305 -12.46 21.02 -3.05
C LEU A 305 -11.13 21.11 -3.80
N ARG A 306 -10.05 21.41 -3.11
CA ARG A 306 -8.72 21.49 -3.72
C ARG A 306 -8.04 20.11 -3.73
N ILE A 307 -7.70 19.63 -4.90
CA ILE A 307 -6.87 18.44 -5.06
C ILE A 307 -5.40 18.85 -5.00
N VAL A 308 -4.61 18.26 -4.11
CA VAL A 308 -3.15 18.48 -4.06
C VAL A 308 -2.54 18.04 -5.39
N SER A 309 -1.62 18.83 -5.93
CA SER A 309 -1.06 18.70 -7.28
C SER A 309 -2.09 18.89 -8.43
N GLY A 310 -3.32 19.34 -8.13
CA GLY A 310 -4.40 19.61 -9.09
C GLY A 310 -5.02 18.39 -9.76
N ARG A 311 -4.41 17.21 -9.65
CA ARG A 311 -4.84 15.96 -10.32
C ARG A 311 -4.27 14.71 -9.66
N THR A 312 -4.73 13.55 -10.14
CA THR A 312 -4.09 12.27 -9.87
C THR A 312 -3.72 11.53 -11.17
N GLU A 313 -2.59 10.86 -11.16
CA GLU A 313 -2.10 9.98 -12.23
C GLU A 313 -1.97 8.53 -11.73
N SER A 314 -2.53 8.25 -10.55
CA SER A 314 -2.48 6.96 -9.86
C SER A 314 -3.84 6.57 -9.26
N HIS A 315 -3.83 5.80 -8.21
CA HIS A 315 -5.03 5.36 -7.47
C HIS A 315 -5.38 6.24 -6.26
N VAL A 316 -4.52 7.20 -5.92
CA VAL A 316 -4.61 8.00 -4.68
C VAL A 316 -4.70 9.48 -5.00
N MET A 317 -5.44 10.21 -4.19
CA MET A 317 -5.47 11.66 -4.18
C MET A 317 -5.48 12.21 -2.76
N LEU A 318 -4.89 13.39 -2.58
CA LEU A 318 -5.02 14.18 -1.37
C LEU A 318 -6.00 15.33 -1.63
N VAL A 319 -6.91 15.52 -0.70
CA VAL A 319 -7.90 16.59 -0.72
C VAL A 319 -7.58 17.59 0.40
N ASP A 320 -7.29 18.82 0.01
CA ASP A 320 -7.10 19.93 0.94
C ASP A 320 -8.48 20.48 1.36
N LEU A 321 -8.74 20.46 2.65
CA LEU A 321 -10.02 20.85 3.25
C LEU A 321 -10.06 22.30 3.72
N ARG A 322 -8.96 23.02 3.65
CA ARG A 322 -8.89 24.45 4.07
C ARG A 322 -9.92 25.35 3.36
N PRO A 323 -10.21 25.15 2.05
CA PRO A 323 -11.26 25.92 1.39
C PRO A 323 -12.66 25.70 1.97
N LYS A 324 -12.91 24.59 2.66
CA LYS A 324 -14.16 24.29 3.36
C LYS A 324 -14.13 24.64 4.85
N GLY A 325 -13.00 25.13 5.36
CA GLY A 325 -12.82 25.45 6.78
C GLY A 325 -12.81 24.22 7.70
N LEU A 326 -12.51 23.02 7.16
CA LEU A 326 -12.53 21.77 7.90
C LEU A 326 -11.11 21.25 8.17
N THR A 327 -10.97 20.49 9.25
CA THR A 327 -9.79 19.67 9.50
C THR A 327 -9.97 18.25 8.96
N GLY A 328 -8.85 17.55 8.73
CA GLY A 328 -8.89 16.14 8.35
C GLY A 328 -9.56 15.26 9.39
N LYS A 329 -9.37 15.56 10.68
CA LYS A 329 -9.99 14.83 11.79
C LYS A 329 -11.52 14.96 11.78
N GLU A 330 -12.05 16.14 11.53
CA GLU A 330 -13.50 16.37 11.44
C GLU A 330 -14.07 15.65 10.20
N ALA A 331 -13.43 15.82 9.04
CA ALA A 331 -13.88 15.19 7.81
C ALA A 331 -13.87 13.64 7.90
N GLU A 332 -12.82 13.04 8.45
CA GLU A 332 -12.73 11.59 8.70
C GLU A 332 -13.92 11.10 9.56
N ALA A 333 -14.25 11.84 10.61
CA ALA A 333 -15.32 11.48 11.54
C ALA A 333 -16.70 11.56 10.89
N VAL A 334 -17.03 12.68 10.20
CA VAL A 334 -18.34 12.86 9.61
C VAL A 334 -18.58 11.99 8.38
N LEU A 335 -17.56 11.74 7.57
CA LEU A 335 -17.62 10.78 6.47
C LEU A 335 -17.87 9.36 6.98
N GLY A 336 -17.21 8.97 8.08
CA GLY A 336 -17.44 7.68 8.73
C GLY A 336 -18.88 7.49 9.18
N GLN A 337 -19.55 8.55 9.70
CA GLN A 337 -20.99 8.52 10.04
C GLN A 337 -21.89 8.32 8.82
N ALA A 338 -21.45 8.76 7.66
CA ALA A 338 -22.15 8.55 6.39
C ALA A 338 -21.79 7.23 5.70
N HIS A 339 -21.06 6.32 6.37
CA HIS A 339 -20.55 5.05 5.84
C HIS A 339 -19.59 5.23 4.64
N ILE A 340 -18.81 6.31 4.66
CA ILE A 340 -17.69 6.54 3.73
C ILE A 340 -16.41 6.53 4.54
N THR A 341 -15.58 5.51 4.36
CA THR A 341 -14.35 5.31 5.12
C THR A 341 -13.17 5.95 4.40
N CYS A 342 -12.46 6.85 5.07
CA CYS A 342 -11.22 7.46 4.58
C CYS A 342 -10.26 7.68 5.75
N ASN A 343 -9.08 8.23 5.50
CA ASN A 343 -8.19 8.66 6.57
C ASN A 343 -7.82 10.15 6.44
N LYS A 344 -7.70 10.82 7.60
CA LYS A 344 -7.07 12.14 7.66
C LYS A 344 -5.61 12.04 7.21
N ASN A 345 -5.12 13.07 6.55
CA ASN A 345 -3.76 13.13 6.02
C ASN A 345 -3.25 14.57 6.01
N GLY A 346 -1.97 14.73 6.37
CA GLY A 346 -1.28 16.00 6.16
C GLY A 346 -1.23 16.37 4.67
N ILE A 347 -1.23 17.65 4.39
CA ILE A 347 -1.01 18.21 3.06
C ILE A 347 0.35 18.92 3.04
N PRO A 348 0.92 19.22 1.86
CA PRO A 348 2.15 20.02 1.81
C PRO A 348 2.00 21.36 2.55
N ASN A 349 2.99 21.69 3.39
CA ASN A 349 2.96 22.89 4.25
C ASN A 349 1.73 22.95 5.16
N ASP A 350 1.32 21.83 5.72
CA ASP A 350 0.15 21.73 6.58
C ASP A 350 0.32 22.57 7.87
N PRO A 351 -0.58 23.54 8.16
CA PRO A 351 -0.50 24.32 9.38
C PRO A 351 -0.96 23.56 10.62
N GLN A 352 -1.61 22.40 10.46
CA GLN A 352 -2.16 21.60 11.55
C GLN A 352 -1.15 20.57 12.07
N LYS A 353 -1.34 20.16 13.32
CA LYS A 353 -0.57 19.05 13.90
C LYS A 353 -0.91 17.72 13.22
N PRO A 354 0.01 16.72 13.21
CA PRO A 354 -0.20 15.43 12.54
C PRO A 354 -1.45 14.65 12.96
N MET A 355 -1.94 14.85 14.18
CA MET A 355 -3.16 14.18 14.69
C MET A 355 -4.46 14.87 14.27
N ILE A 356 -4.37 16.07 13.67
CA ILE A 356 -5.52 16.88 13.23
C ILE A 356 -5.56 16.91 11.71
N THR A 357 -4.48 17.36 11.07
CA THR A 357 -4.28 17.54 9.63
C THR A 357 -5.26 18.52 8.97
N SER A 358 -4.91 18.99 7.78
CA SER A 358 -5.79 19.86 6.98
C SER A 358 -6.37 19.16 5.75
N GLY A 359 -6.13 17.87 5.61
CA GLY A 359 -6.59 17.09 4.46
C GLY A 359 -7.07 15.69 4.81
N ILE A 360 -7.64 15.05 3.80
CA ILE A 360 -7.95 13.63 3.76
C ILE A 360 -7.28 12.98 2.56
N ARG A 361 -6.95 11.69 2.68
CA ARG A 361 -6.47 10.87 1.58
C ARG A 361 -7.57 9.93 1.13
N LEU A 362 -7.83 9.92 -0.18
CA LEU A 362 -8.82 9.07 -0.82
C LEU A 362 -8.14 8.19 -1.87
N GLY A 363 -8.67 7.00 -2.08
CA GLY A 363 -8.19 6.07 -3.09
C GLY A 363 -9.30 5.22 -3.68
N SER A 364 -9.04 4.67 -4.86
CA SER A 364 -10.03 3.95 -5.66
C SER A 364 -9.90 2.42 -5.68
N PRO A 365 -8.87 1.74 -5.14
CA PRO A 365 -8.71 0.29 -5.30
C PRO A 365 -9.87 -0.53 -4.75
N ALA A 366 -10.27 -0.33 -3.49
CA ALA A 366 -11.32 -1.09 -2.84
C ALA A 366 -12.70 -0.90 -3.51
N MET A 367 -13.08 0.35 -3.80
CA MET A 367 -14.33 0.63 -4.49
C MET A 367 -14.37 0.02 -5.91
N THR A 368 -13.22 -0.05 -6.59
CA THR A 368 -13.12 -0.68 -7.91
C THR A 368 -13.23 -2.20 -7.79
N THR A 369 -12.66 -2.80 -6.74
CA THR A 369 -12.78 -4.25 -6.49
C THR A 369 -14.24 -4.67 -6.30
N ARG A 370 -15.07 -3.84 -5.64
CA ARG A 370 -16.51 -4.13 -5.52
C ARG A 370 -17.31 -3.85 -6.80
N GLY A 371 -16.66 -3.45 -7.90
CA GLY A 371 -17.29 -3.30 -9.21
C GLY A 371 -17.68 -1.88 -9.60
N PHE A 372 -17.32 -0.86 -8.83
CA PHE A 372 -17.57 0.54 -9.17
C PHE A 372 -16.79 0.95 -10.42
N LYS A 373 -17.47 1.69 -11.29
CA LYS A 373 -16.93 2.32 -12.48
C LYS A 373 -17.07 3.85 -12.38
N GLU A 374 -16.83 4.55 -13.46
CA GLU A 374 -16.79 6.02 -13.51
C GLU A 374 -18.09 6.68 -12.98
N GLU A 375 -19.25 6.08 -13.24
CA GLU A 375 -20.53 6.59 -12.76
C GLU A 375 -20.62 6.52 -11.23
N GLN A 376 -20.30 5.36 -10.64
CA GLN A 376 -20.30 5.16 -9.18
C GLN A 376 -19.20 5.98 -8.51
N ALA A 377 -18.03 6.14 -9.17
CA ALA A 377 -16.95 6.99 -8.70
C ALA A 377 -17.38 8.46 -8.62
N ARG A 378 -18.07 8.96 -9.64
CA ARG A 378 -18.66 10.31 -9.65
C ARG A 378 -19.74 10.47 -8.57
N ALA A 379 -20.61 9.48 -8.44
CA ALA A 379 -21.62 9.47 -7.37
C ALA A 379 -20.97 9.51 -5.99
N THR A 380 -19.97 8.67 -5.74
CA THR A 380 -19.21 8.63 -4.47
C THR A 380 -18.55 9.97 -4.16
N ALA A 381 -17.89 10.60 -5.15
CA ALA A 381 -17.27 11.91 -4.98
C ALA A 381 -18.30 13.01 -4.64
N ASN A 382 -19.48 12.98 -5.25
CA ASN A 382 -20.57 13.89 -4.90
C ASN A 382 -21.07 13.64 -3.47
N LEU A 383 -21.21 12.39 -3.03
CA LEU A 383 -21.61 12.07 -1.65
C LEU A 383 -20.57 12.54 -0.63
N VAL A 384 -19.28 12.39 -0.93
CA VAL A 384 -18.20 12.97 -0.11
C VAL A 384 -18.39 14.50 -0.01
N ALA A 385 -18.57 15.18 -1.13
CA ALA A 385 -18.76 16.63 -1.14
C ALA A 385 -20.06 17.06 -0.42
N ASP A 386 -21.16 16.34 -0.57
CA ASP A 386 -22.43 16.62 0.12
C ASP A 386 -22.28 16.58 1.65
N VAL A 387 -21.50 15.63 2.18
CA VAL A 387 -21.18 15.57 3.62
C VAL A 387 -20.29 16.74 4.03
N LEU A 388 -19.22 17.02 3.27
CA LEU A 388 -18.25 18.08 3.61
C LEU A 388 -18.82 19.49 3.43
N ASP A 389 -19.83 19.67 2.61
CA ASP A 389 -20.55 20.95 2.46
C ASP A 389 -21.44 21.26 3.68
N ARG A 390 -21.93 20.23 4.37
CA ARG A 390 -22.83 20.35 5.54
C ARG A 390 -22.44 19.34 6.64
N PRO A 391 -21.24 19.48 7.23
CA PRO A 391 -20.66 18.45 8.12
C PRO A 391 -21.37 18.32 9.47
N HIS A 392 -22.19 19.32 9.86
CA HIS A 392 -22.93 19.32 11.13
C HIS A 392 -24.44 19.11 10.94
N ASP A 393 -24.89 18.84 9.71
CA ASP A 393 -26.29 18.55 9.39
C ASP A 393 -26.56 17.03 9.47
N GLU A 394 -27.05 16.58 10.61
CA GLU A 394 -27.34 15.17 10.87
C GLU A 394 -28.35 14.58 9.85
N ALA A 395 -29.33 15.37 9.41
CA ALA A 395 -30.31 14.91 8.41
C ALA A 395 -29.64 14.71 7.04
N ASN A 396 -28.69 15.59 6.66
CA ASN A 396 -27.89 15.42 5.45
C ASN A 396 -27.00 14.18 5.53
N ILE A 397 -26.30 13.98 6.65
CA ILE A 397 -25.45 12.80 6.86
C ILE A 397 -26.28 11.51 6.77
N ALA A 398 -27.45 11.48 7.40
CA ALA A 398 -28.36 10.34 7.30
C ALA A 398 -28.84 10.09 5.86
N ALA A 399 -29.21 11.13 5.12
CA ALA A 399 -29.63 11.02 3.73
C ALA A 399 -28.50 10.52 2.82
N VAL A 400 -27.25 10.95 3.06
CA VAL A 400 -26.07 10.44 2.34
C VAL A 400 -25.85 8.98 2.68
N ARG A 401 -25.94 8.58 3.95
CA ARG A 401 -25.80 7.17 4.37
C ARG A 401 -26.81 6.24 3.66
N GLU A 402 -28.06 6.68 3.50
CA GLU A 402 -29.04 5.91 2.74
C GLU A 402 -28.64 5.75 1.26
N LYS A 403 -28.11 6.79 0.64
CA LYS A 403 -27.59 6.71 -0.74
C LYS A 403 -26.38 5.76 -0.84
N VAL A 404 -25.48 5.79 0.15
CA VAL A 404 -24.37 4.84 0.26
C VAL A 404 -24.90 3.42 0.35
N ALA A 405 -25.89 3.16 1.20
CA ALA A 405 -26.50 1.84 1.37
C ALA A 405 -27.14 1.32 0.07
N VAL A 406 -27.73 2.19 -0.76
CA VAL A 406 -28.24 1.81 -2.08
C VAL A 406 -27.09 1.40 -3.01
N LEU A 407 -26.02 2.19 -3.07
CA LEU A 407 -24.85 1.89 -3.91
C LEU A 407 -24.20 0.56 -3.49
N THR A 408 -23.96 0.37 -2.19
CA THR A 408 -23.24 -0.82 -1.70
C THR A 408 -24.04 -2.11 -1.88
N ARG A 409 -25.38 -2.08 -1.71
CA ARG A 409 -26.24 -3.24 -1.96
C ARG A 409 -26.24 -3.69 -3.43
N ASN A 410 -26.11 -2.76 -4.37
CA ASN A 410 -26.04 -3.08 -5.79
C ASN A 410 -24.67 -3.61 -6.24
N PHE A 411 -23.66 -3.47 -5.41
CA PHE A 411 -22.29 -3.88 -5.68
C PHE A 411 -21.69 -4.55 -4.43
N PRO A 412 -22.16 -5.74 -4.03
CA PRO A 412 -21.61 -6.46 -2.89
C PRO A 412 -20.14 -6.83 -3.16
N VAL A 413 -19.34 -6.91 -2.08
CA VAL A 413 -17.91 -7.30 -2.20
C VAL A 413 -17.79 -8.80 -2.39
N TYR A 414 -18.54 -9.56 -1.58
CA TYR A 414 -18.56 -11.03 -1.55
C TYR A 414 -19.99 -11.51 -1.78
N GLY A 415 -20.44 -11.44 -3.02
CA GLY A 415 -21.79 -11.87 -3.42
C GLY A 415 -21.90 -13.33 -3.79
#